data_c20e51cd20cec70bebf31862f8fbb9d8
#
_entry.id   c20e51cd20cec70bebf31862f8fbb9d8
#
_cell.length_a   1.000
_cell.length_b   1.000
_cell.length_c   1.000
_cell.angle_alpha   90.00
_cell.angle_beta   90.00
_cell.angle_gamma   90.00
#
_symmetry.space_group_name_H-M   'P 1'
#
loop_
_entity.id
_entity.type
_entity.pdbx_description
1 polymer ?
#
loop_
_entity_poly.entity_id
_entity_poly.type
_entity_poly.pdbx_seq_one_letter_code
_entity_poly.pdbx_strand_id
1 'polypeptide(L)'
;MLYGILAAASALLLTAVLSAAVRLPALRLGIVERRRGRRVPVLGGVAVMAGVGAVAWVGEWSGVAPLGQEAGRLIVAGAGLGLLGLVGDVWRLPAVLAAAGVVAAAALVVPYHELGVLGGVCGIAWIALVVHGFKGMTRSDGALGVVGAVTAFALSGCAAAEVMDGLATLFSVLAAALTGFLMHNWPPARVVLGTCGALFVGFVLAGGVLHVYAVGYGAGVGAPFALTAVATVDAVLVLVSRKRAGRELWRGGPDHLAHRLRRIGLTPPGVVVVLGMLAAGSAGVGLAIHMLWTEPGTAWWVAGAAGAVVLGMLFVPVGPPRGARAGAGSGTGVVPAADGAVARRARATGARDGPTGVHRVPGAAARRSIPGGRAPGPSPRPSHLGRQEAAELGRRGWVG
;
A
#
# COMPACT_ATOMS: atom_id res chain seq x y z
N MET A 1 -17.01 26.48 -7.59
CA MET A 1 -17.52 25.29 -6.87
C MET A 1 -17.96 24.16 -7.79
N LEU A 2 -18.83 24.37 -8.78
CA LEU A 2 -19.29 23.28 -9.67
C LEU A 2 -18.16 22.54 -10.37
N TYR A 3 -17.16 23.26 -10.89
CA TYR A 3 -15.99 22.66 -11.55
C TYR A 3 -15.14 21.78 -10.63
N GLY A 4 -14.94 22.19 -9.37
CA GLY A 4 -14.23 21.37 -8.40
C GLY A 4 -14.96 20.04 -8.09
N ILE A 5 -16.29 20.08 -8.00
CA ILE A 5 -17.12 18.88 -7.81
C ILE A 5 -17.03 17.97 -9.05
N LEU A 6 -17.12 18.53 -10.26
CA LEU A 6 -16.98 17.77 -11.50
C LEU A 6 -15.58 17.15 -11.63
N ALA A 7 -14.52 17.89 -11.30
CA ALA A 7 -13.16 17.40 -11.31
C ALA A 7 -12.97 16.24 -10.29
N ALA A 8 -13.49 16.40 -9.08
CA ALA A 8 -13.43 15.34 -8.06
C ALA A 8 -14.24 14.10 -8.49
N ALA A 9 -15.46 14.27 -8.99
CA ALA A 9 -16.27 13.15 -9.48
C ALA A 9 -15.58 12.42 -10.65
N SER A 10 -15.02 13.17 -11.60
CA SER A 10 -14.27 12.63 -12.73
C SER A 10 -13.04 11.85 -12.25
N ALA A 11 -12.28 12.39 -11.29
CA ALA A 11 -11.12 11.73 -10.72
C ALA A 11 -11.49 10.42 -10.01
N LEU A 12 -12.57 10.40 -9.24
CA LEU A 12 -13.07 9.20 -8.57
C LEU A 12 -13.40 8.11 -9.59
N LEU A 13 -14.24 8.42 -10.58
CA LEU A 13 -14.69 7.46 -11.58
C LEU A 13 -13.52 6.99 -12.45
N LEU A 14 -12.69 7.91 -12.94
CA LEU A 14 -11.55 7.58 -13.77
C LEU A 14 -10.56 6.68 -13.03
N THR A 15 -10.23 7.02 -11.77
CA THR A 15 -9.30 6.20 -10.99
C THR A 15 -9.90 4.84 -10.64
N ALA A 16 -11.19 4.74 -10.38
CA ALA A 16 -11.85 3.45 -10.17
C ALA A 16 -11.75 2.57 -11.44
N VAL A 17 -12.05 3.12 -12.61
CA VAL A 17 -11.92 2.42 -13.90
C VAL A 17 -10.47 2.03 -14.19
N LEU A 18 -9.52 2.96 -14.04
CA LEU A 18 -8.10 2.69 -14.25
C LEU A 18 -7.58 1.61 -13.29
N SER A 19 -8.03 1.61 -12.02
CA SER A 19 -7.65 0.61 -11.03
C SER A 19 -8.13 -0.79 -11.42
N ALA A 20 -9.31 -0.89 -12.04
CA ALA A 20 -9.79 -2.15 -12.62
C ALA A 20 -8.97 -2.55 -13.86
N ALA A 21 -8.69 -1.58 -14.75
CA ALA A 21 -8.00 -1.81 -16.02
C ALA A 21 -6.54 -2.25 -15.83
N VAL A 22 -5.78 -1.65 -14.91
CA VAL A 22 -4.36 -1.99 -14.67
C VAL A 22 -4.17 -3.40 -14.09
N ARG A 23 -5.23 -4.04 -13.63
CA ARG A 23 -5.15 -5.38 -13.02
C ARG A 23 -4.69 -6.44 -14.02
N LEU A 24 -5.25 -6.47 -15.23
CA LEU A 24 -4.91 -7.48 -16.23
C LEU A 24 -3.47 -7.34 -16.74
N PRO A 25 -2.99 -6.16 -17.18
CA PRO A 25 -1.60 -5.99 -17.58
C PRO A 25 -0.62 -6.29 -16.45
N ALA A 26 -0.91 -5.89 -15.21
CA ALA A 26 -0.03 -6.18 -14.07
C ALA A 26 0.13 -7.69 -13.82
N LEU A 27 -0.96 -8.46 -13.95
CA LEU A 27 -0.92 -9.92 -13.83
C LEU A 27 -0.14 -10.56 -14.99
N ARG A 28 -0.30 -10.07 -16.22
CA ARG A 28 0.42 -10.56 -17.41
C ARG A 28 1.92 -10.26 -17.35
N LEU A 29 2.29 -9.07 -16.89
CA LEU A 29 3.68 -8.63 -16.75
C LEU A 29 4.36 -9.20 -15.49
N GLY A 30 3.60 -9.89 -14.62
CA GLY A 30 4.14 -10.43 -13.37
C GLY A 30 4.48 -9.38 -12.31
N ILE A 31 3.99 -8.12 -12.45
CA ILE A 31 4.18 -7.04 -11.49
C ILE A 31 3.19 -7.23 -10.34
N VAL A 32 3.50 -8.20 -9.49
CA VAL A 32 2.60 -8.65 -8.41
C VAL A 32 3.34 -8.82 -7.09
N GLU A 33 2.64 -8.57 -6.00
CA GLU A 33 3.07 -8.88 -4.64
C GLU A 33 2.32 -10.12 -4.12
N ARG A 34 3.00 -10.98 -3.38
CA ARG A 34 2.34 -12.10 -2.70
C ARG A 34 1.79 -11.65 -1.37
N ARG A 35 0.45 -11.63 -1.24
CA ARG A 35 -0.26 -11.33 0.00
C ARG A 35 -1.12 -12.51 0.42
N ARG A 36 -0.83 -13.11 1.56
CA ARG A 36 -1.59 -14.26 2.10
C ARG A 36 -1.80 -15.37 1.07
N GLY A 37 -0.76 -15.72 0.30
CA GLY A 37 -0.83 -16.75 -0.75
C GLY A 37 -1.46 -16.30 -2.07
N ARG A 38 -2.04 -15.09 -2.17
CA ARG A 38 -2.62 -14.53 -3.39
C ARG A 38 -1.61 -13.62 -4.10
N ARG A 39 -1.64 -13.62 -5.44
CA ARG A 39 -0.89 -12.66 -6.27
C ARG A 39 -1.76 -11.42 -6.46
N VAL A 40 -1.32 -10.27 -5.92
CA VAL A 40 -2.04 -9.01 -6.00
C VAL A 40 -1.24 -8.03 -6.86
N PRO A 41 -1.84 -7.43 -7.91
CA PRO A 41 -1.20 -6.41 -8.75
C PRO A 41 -0.73 -5.18 -7.97
N VAL A 42 0.45 -4.63 -8.33
CA VAL A 42 1.10 -3.51 -7.64
C VAL A 42 1.04 -2.20 -8.46
N LEU A 43 0.20 -2.12 -9.49
CA LEU A 43 0.08 -0.95 -10.36
C LEU A 43 -1.02 0.04 -9.96
N GLY A 44 -1.60 -0.09 -8.77
CA GLY A 44 -2.64 0.84 -8.29
C GLY A 44 -2.16 2.29 -8.19
N GLY A 45 -0.88 2.50 -7.86
CA GLY A 45 -0.28 3.83 -7.83
C GLY A 45 -0.26 4.52 -9.19
N VAL A 46 -0.04 3.75 -10.27
CA VAL A 46 -0.12 4.27 -11.64
C VAL A 46 -1.53 4.73 -11.96
N ALA A 47 -2.56 3.98 -11.52
CA ALA A 47 -3.95 4.36 -11.74
C ALA A 47 -4.32 5.67 -11.01
N VAL A 48 -3.89 5.83 -9.75
CA VAL A 48 -4.11 7.08 -8.98
C VAL A 48 -3.36 8.24 -9.61
N MET A 49 -2.08 8.08 -9.93
CA MET A 49 -1.25 9.12 -10.54
C MET A 49 -1.80 9.55 -11.91
N ALA A 50 -2.19 8.59 -12.74
CA ALA A 50 -2.80 8.86 -14.05
C ALA A 50 -4.17 9.53 -13.92
N GLY A 51 -5.00 9.11 -12.97
CA GLY A 51 -6.31 9.71 -12.72
C GLY A 51 -6.20 11.17 -12.25
N VAL A 52 -5.34 11.43 -11.27
CA VAL A 52 -5.07 12.80 -10.79
C VAL A 52 -4.44 13.64 -11.90
N GLY A 53 -3.41 13.12 -12.58
CA GLY A 53 -2.70 13.84 -13.64
C GLY A 53 -3.59 14.17 -14.83
N ALA A 54 -4.46 13.26 -15.25
CA ALA A 54 -5.38 13.48 -16.37
C ALA A 54 -6.41 14.58 -16.05
N VAL A 55 -7.02 14.54 -14.87
CA VAL A 55 -7.99 15.56 -14.44
C VAL A 55 -7.30 16.92 -14.28
N ALA A 56 -6.12 16.94 -13.68
CA ALA A 56 -5.29 18.12 -13.53
C ALA A 56 -4.93 18.74 -14.89
N TRP A 57 -4.47 17.92 -15.83
CA TRP A 57 -4.12 18.35 -17.18
C TRP A 57 -5.30 18.89 -17.96
N VAL A 58 -6.45 18.23 -17.88
CA VAL A 58 -7.69 18.72 -18.54
C VAL A 58 -8.14 20.06 -17.94
N GLY A 59 -8.08 20.22 -16.62
CA GLY A 59 -8.43 21.46 -15.93
C GLY A 59 -7.54 22.63 -16.37
N GLU A 60 -6.24 22.41 -16.45
CA GLU A 60 -5.27 23.41 -16.94
C GLU A 60 -5.47 23.74 -18.42
N TRP A 61 -5.57 22.70 -19.28
CA TRP A 61 -5.72 22.88 -20.73
C TRP A 61 -7.03 23.59 -21.11
N SER A 62 -8.12 23.29 -20.40
CA SER A 62 -9.42 23.94 -20.65
C SER A 62 -9.51 25.36 -20.09
N GLY A 63 -8.56 25.79 -19.27
CA GLY A 63 -8.60 27.06 -18.55
C GLY A 63 -9.71 27.17 -17.51
N VAL A 64 -10.40 26.06 -17.23
CA VAL A 64 -11.57 26.03 -16.32
C VAL A 64 -11.15 25.99 -14.87
N ALA A 65 -10.05 25.29 -14.57
CA ALA A 65 -9.49 25.13 -13.23
C ALA A 65 -7.97 25.16 -13.32
N PRO A 66 -7.35 26.32 -13.54
CA PRO A 66 -5.90 26.43 -13.62
C PRO A 66 -5.30 26.06 -12.26
N LEU A 67 -4.34 25.14 -12.27
CA LEU A 67 -3.73 24.62 -11.05
C LEU A 67 -2.75 25.60 -10.41
N GLY A 68 -2.22 26.53 -11.20
CA GLY A 68 -1.17 27.43 -10.76
C GLY A 68 0.19 26.74 -10.59
N GLN A 69 1.22 27.54 -10.32
CA GLN A 69 2.60 27.06 -10.26
C GLN A 69 2.84 26.05 -9.12
N GLU A 70 2.25 26.25 -7.98
CA GLU A 70 2.51 25.46 -6.76
C GLU A 70 1.93 24.05 -6.89
N ALA A 71 0.65 23.93 -7.26
CA ALA A 71 0.04 22.63 -7.50
C ALA A 71 0.72 21.90 -8.67
N GLY A 72 1.08 22.64 -9.74
CA GLY A 72 1.83 22.08 -10.86
C GLY A 72 3.18 21.50 -10.45
N ARG A 73 3.96 22.22 -9.64
CA ARG A 73 5.26 21.73 -9.10
C ARG A 73 5.07 20.47 -8.25
N LEU A 74 4.06 20.45 -7.37
CA LEU A 74 3.75 19.28 -6.54
C LEU A 74 3.37 18.05 -7.37
N ILE A 75 2.56 18.22 -8.41
CA ILE A 75 2.17 17.12 -9.30
C ILE A 75 3.37 16.60 -10.08
N VAL A 76 4.17 17.49 -10.68
CA VAL A 76 5.31 17.10 -11.52
C VAL A 76 6.38 16.39 -10.67
N ALA A 77 6.76 16.97 -9.52
CA ALA A 77 7.72 16.35 -8.62
C ALA A 77 7.19 15.04 -8.03
N GLY A 78 5.92 15.02 -7.62
CA GLY A 78 5.23 13.82 -7.14
C GLY A 78 5.15 12.73 -8.21
N ALA A 79 4.85 13.07 -9.46
CA ALA A 79 4.82 12.13 -10.58
C ALA A 79 6.22 11.57 -10.86
N GLY A 80 7.26 12.39 -10.83
CA GLY A 80 8.65 11.94 -10.94
C GLY A 80 9.01 10.92 -9.85
N LEU A 81 8.61 11.19 -8.61
CA LEU A 81 8.77 10.24 -7.50
C LEU A 81 7.92 8.98 -7.66
N GLY A 82 6.70 9.12 -8.17
CA GLY A 82 5.84 7.99 -8.50
C GLY A 82 6.48 7.08 -9.56
N LEU A 83 7.07 7.66 -10.61
CA LEU A 83 7.82 6.92 -11.62
C LEU A 83 9.06 6.23 -11.02
N LEU A 84 9.83 6.93 -10.17
CA LEU A 84 10.94 6.32 -9.43
C LEU A 84 10.45 5.15 -8.57
N GLY A 85 9.31 5.29 -7.92
CA GLY A 85 8.65 4.23 -7.15
C GLY A 85 8.23 3.06 -8.02
N LEU A 86 7.69 3.31 -9.22
CA LEU A 86 7.32 2.28 -10.20
C LEU A 86 8.55 1.48 -10.67
N VAL A 87 9.63 2.20 -10.99
CA VAL A 87 10.93 1.58 -11.30
C VAL A 87 11.40 0.69 -10.14
N GLY A 88 11.23 1.16 -8.90
CA GLY A 88 11.55 0.39 -7.69
C GLY A 88 10.67 -0.86 -7.50
N ASP A 89 9.40 -0.79 -7.88
CA ASP A 89 8.48 -1.93 -7.80
C ASP A 89 8.81 -3.01 -8.85
N VAL A 90 9.30 -2.60 -10.04
CA VAL A 90 9.68 -3.51 -11.14
C VAL A 90 11.08 -4.07 -10.94
N TRP A 91 12.08 -3.23 -10.69
CA TRP A 91 13.51 -3.60 -10.65
C TRP A 91 14.09 -3.69 -9.24
N ARG A 92 13.27 -3.59 -8.19
CA ARG A 92 13.68 -3.73 -6.78
C ARG A 92 14.84 -2.79 -6.40
N LEU A 93 14.70 -1.51 -6.73
CA LEU A 93 15.71 -0.50 -6.39
C LEU A 93 15.98 -0.45 -4.88
N PRO A 94 17.23 -0.13 -4.47
CA PRO A 94 17.55 0.10 -3.07
C PRO A 94 16.68 1.20 -2.46
N ALA A 95 16.21 1.00 -1.24
CA ALA A 95 15.34 1.97 -0.56
C ALA A 95 16.00 3.35 -0.39
N VAL A 96 17.33 3.39 -0.38
CA VAL A 96 18.13 4.63 -0.28
C VAL A 96 17.90 5.53 -1.50
N LEU A 97 17.79 4.97 -2.72
CA LEU A 97 17.53 5.76 -3.93
C LEU A 97 16.16 6.43 -3.87
N ALA A 98 15.14 5.71 -3.39
CA ALA A 98 13.82 6.31 -3.19
C ALA A 98 13.86 7.43 -2.14
N ALA A 99 14.60 7.24 -1.05
CA ALA A 99 14.77 8.25 -0.01
C ALA A 99 15.53 9.48 -0.53
N ALA A 100 16.61 9.28 -1.28
CA ALA A 100 17.37 10.37 -1.92
C ALA A 100 16.49 11.15 -2.92
N GLY A 101 15.68 10.44 -3.71
CA GLY A 101 14.71 11.05 -4.61
C GLY A 101 13.69 11.92 -3.87
N VAL A 102 13.17 11.44 -2.73
CA VAL A 102 12.25 12.24 -1.89
C VAL A 102 12.91 13.50 -1.37
N VAL A 103 14.14 13.40 -0.86
CA VAL A 103 14.89 14.56 -0.36
C VAL A 103 15.15 15.57 -1.49
N ALA A 104 15.59 15.10 -2.67
CA ALA A 104 15.83 15.96 -3.82
C ALA A 104 14.55 16.67 -4.30
N ALA A 105 13.45 15.93 -4.44
CA ALA A 105 12.16 16.50 -4.84
C ALA A 105 11.62 17.48 -3.78
N ALA A 106 11.78 17.17 -2.49
CA ALA A 106 11.40 18.06 -1.40
C ALA A 106 12.21 19.37 -1.43
N ALA A 107 13.52 19.29 -1.69
CA ALA A 107 14.37 20.48 -1.82
C ALA A 107 13.95 21.41 -2.96
N LEU A 108 13.33 20.88 -4.02
CA LEU A 108 12.82 21.67 -5.17
C LEU A 108 11.47 22.33 -4.90
N VAL A 109 10.68 21.79 -3.97
CA VAL A 109 9.28 22.18 -3.76
C VAL A 109 9.08 23.00 -2.50
N VAL A 110 9.96 22.87 -1.50
CA VAL A 110 9.85 23.60 -0.22
C VAL A 110 9.88 25.10 -0.45
N PRO A 111 8.93 25.87 0.11
CA PRO A 111 8.85 27.32 -0.01
C PRO A 111 9.86 28.02 0.93
N TYR A 112 11.12 28.15 0.50
CA TYR A 112 12.19 28.75 1.30
C TYR A 112 11.99 30.23 1.58
N HIS A 113 11.24 30.94 0.71
CA HIS A 113 11.00 32.38 0.89
C HIS A 113 10.17 32.66 2.14
N GLU A 114 9.22 31.79 2.44
CA GLU A 114 8.31 31.90 3.58
C GLU A 114 8.90 31.27 4.84
N LEU A 115 9.56 30.12 4.72
CA LEU A 115 10.04 29.33 5.86
C LEU A 115 11.47 29.66 6.27
N GLY A 116 12.22 30.38 5.41
CA GLY A 116 13.67 30.54 5.60
C GLY A 116 14.45 29.24 5.40
N VAL A 117 15.78 29.32 5.47
CA VAL A 117 16.65 28.16 5.22
C VAL A 117 16.45 27.06 6.27
N LEU A 118 16.40 27.43 7.55
CA LEU A 118 16.22 26.45 8.64
C LEU A 118 14.86 25.78 8.57
N GLY A 119 13.79 26.56 8.38
CA GLY A 119 12.45 26.01 8.18
C GLY A 119 12.36 25.12 6.95
N GLY A 120 13.05 25.48 5.87
CA GLY A 120 13.14 24.67 4.66
C GLY A 120 13.81 23.30 4.91
N VAL A 121 14.93 23.27 5.63
CA VAL A 121 15.60 22.01 6.00
C VAL A 121 14.70 21.15 6.89
N CYS A 122 14.03 21.74 7.88
CA CYS A 122 13.05 21.04 8.71
C CYS A 122 11.89 20.52 7.87
N GLY A 123 11.42 21.29 6.88
CA GLY A 123 10.37 20.89 5.95
C GLY A 123 10.75 19.69 5.08
N ILE A 124 11.99 19.65 4.57
CA ILE A 124 12.50 18.48 3.83
C ILE A 124 12.49 17.23 4.72
N ALA A 125 13.00 17.35 5.95
CA ALA A 125 13.00 16.24 6.90
C ALA A 125 11.58 15.77 7.24
N TRP A 126 10.65 16.71 7.39
CA TRP A 126 9.23 16.44 7.60
C TRP A 126 8.60 15.70 6.43
N ILE A 127 8.78 16.19 5.19
CA ILE A 127 8.30 15.51 3.98
C ILE A 127 8.84 14.08 3.93
N ALA A 128 10.14 13.90 4.14
CA ALA A 128 10.75 12.56 4.12
C ALA A 128 10.15 11.63 5.19
N LEU A 129 9.89 12.13 6.39
CA LEU A 129 9.27 11.37 7.48
C LEU A 129 7.83 10.95 7.12
N VAL A 130 7.01 11.88 6.65
CA VAL A 130 5.60 11.64 6.29
C VAL A 130 5.50 10.67 5.11
N VAL A 131 6.32 10.86 4.06
CA VAL A 131 6.40 9.93 2.91
C VAL A 131 6.81 8.53 3.37
N HIS A 132 7.74 8.43 4.33
CA HIS A 132 8.13 7.14 4.90
C HIS A 132 6.96 6.45 5.60
N GLY A 133 6.14 7.18 6.35
CA GLY A 133 4.90 6.69 6.97
C GLY A 133 3.91 6.18 5.93
N PHE A 134 3.60 6.99 4.91
CA PHE A 134 2.71 6.56 3.82
C PHE A 134 3.23 5.32 3.09
N LYS A 135 4.54 5.24 2.82
CA LYS A 135 5.15 4.04 2.23
C LYS A 135 4.94 2.80 3.12
N GLY A 136 5.01 2.96 4.43
CA GLY A 136 4.74 1.89 5.39
C GLY A 136 3.32 1.35 5.31
N MET A 137 2.34 2.24 5.14
CA MET A 137 0.91 1.89 5.08
C MET A 137 0.53 1.05 3.86
N THR A 138 1.31 1.06 2.76
CA THR A 138 1.05 0.20 1.59
C THR A 138 1.04 -1.28 1.91
N ARG A 139 1.64 -1.69 3.02
CA ARG A 139 1.71 -3.10 3.47
C ARG A 139 0.39 -3.61 4.04
N SER A 140 -0.56 -2.73 4.34
CA SER A 140 -1.91 -3.05 4.79
C SER A 140 -2.93 -2.61 3.74
N ASP A 141 -3.82 -3.54 3.38
CA ASP A 141 -4.88 -3.26 2.42
C ASP A 141 -5.74 -2.10 2.94
N GLY A 142 -6.07 -1.14 2.09
CA GLY A 142 -6.93 0.01 2.39
C GLY A 142 -6.32 1.11 3.26
N ALA A 143 -5.24 0.85 4.02
CA ALA A 143 -4.72 1.79 5.01
C ALA A 143 -4.26 3.13 4.40
N LEU A 144 -3.40 3.08 3.37
CA LEU A 144 -2.94 4.30 2.70
C LEU A 144 -4.10 5.02 1.99
N GLY A 145 -4.99 4.25 1.34
CA GLY A 145 -6.13 4.83 0.62
C GLY A 145 -7.03 5.65 1.55
N VAL A 146 -7.41 5.11 2.71
CA VAL A 146 -8.30 5.82 3.64
C VAL A 146 -7.61 6.98 4.33
N VAL A 147 -6.40 6.79 4.86
CA VAL A 147 -5.65 7.87 5.53
C VAL A 147 -5.33 9.00 4.54
N GLY A 148 -4.86 8.64 3.34
CA GLY A 148 -4.55 9.62 2.30
C GLY A 148 -5.78 10.39 1.82
N ALA A 149 -6.93 9.73 1.62
CA ALA A 149 -8.17 10.38 1.20
C ALA A 149 -8.67 11.37 2.25
N VAL A 150 -8.67 10.98 3.54
CA VAL A 150 -9.09 11.85 4.64
C VAL A 150 -8.14 13.04 4.80
N THR A 151 -6.84 12.81 4.78
CA THR A 151 -5.83 13.90 4.85
C THR A 151 -5.97 14.85 3.67
N ALA A 152 -6.13 14.33 2.45
CA ALA A 152 -6.32 15.14 1.25
C ALA A 152 -7.59 16.00 1.34
N PHE A 153 -8.69 15.43 1.82
CA PHE A 153 -9.96 16.15 1.98
C PHE A 153 -9.84 17.30 2.98
N ALA A 154 -9.24 17.06 4.16
CA ALA A 154 -9.00 18.10 5.15
C ALA A 154 -8.06 19.20 4.63
N LEU A 155 -6.99 18.80 3.91
CA LEU A 155 -6.04 19.72 3.33
C LEU A 155 -6.66 20.57 2.20
N SER A 156 -7.61 19.99 1.45
CA SER A 156 -8.40 20.78 0.48
C SER A 156 -9.18 21.88 1.18
N GLY A 157 -9.76 21.61 2.34
CA GLY A 157 -10.43 22.63 3.17
C GLY A 157 -9.48 23.72 3.64
N CYS A 158 -8.29 23.36 4.13
CA CYS A 158 -7.27 24.33 4.53
C CYS A 158 -6.84 25.21 3.35
N ALA A 159 -6.55 24.62 2.19
CA ALA A 159 -6.16 25.35 0.99
C ALA A 159 -7.27 26.29 0.48
N ALA A 160 -8.53 25.86 0.55
CA ALA A 160 -9.67 26.69 0.18
C ALA A 160 -9.84 27.90 1.12
N ALA A 161 -9.57 27.76 2.40
CA ALA A 161 -9.59 28.87 3.37
C ALA A 161 -8.55 29.94 3.07
N GLU A 162 -7.40 29.54 2.56
CA GLU A 162 -6.31 30.45 2.16
C GLU A 162 -6.46 30.94 0.70
N VAL A 163 -7.62 30.67 0.06
CA VAL A 163 -7.90 31.05 -1.33
C VAL A 163 -6.87 30.46 -2.32
N MET A 164 -6.27 29.34 -1.99
CA MET A 164 -5.33 28.60 -2.83
C MET A 164 -6.08 27.63 -3.74
N ASP A 165 -6.89 28.15 -4.68
CA ASP A 165 -7.85 27.37 -5.49
C ASP A 165 -7.21 26.19 -6.22
N GLY A 166 -5.99 26.35 -6.75
CA GLY A 166 -5.27 25.28 -7.44
C GLY A 166 -4.91 24.13 -6.52
N LEU A 167 -4.42 24.42 -5.30
CA LEU A 167 -4.11 23.41 -4.29
C LEU A 167 -5.39 22.77 -3.75
N ALA A 168 -6.43 23.57 -3.48
CA ALA A 168 -7.72 23.06 -3.01
C ALA A 168 -8.31 22.06 -4.01
N THR A 169 -8.24 22.41 -5.31
CA THR A 169 -8.67 21.51 -6.39
C THR A 169 -7.81 20.27 -6.47
N LEU A 170 -6.49 20.39 -6.42
CA LEU A 170 -5.57 19.25 -6.43
C LEU A 170 -5.88 18.26 -5.30
N PHE A 171 -6.06 18.75 -4.07
CA PHE A 171 -6.33 17.87 -2.94
C PHE A 171 -7.73 17.26 -2.97
N SER A 172 -8.74 17.97 -3.48
CA SER A 172 -10.07 17.41 -3.72
C SER A 172 -10.03 16.30 -4.75
N VAL A 173 -9.31 16.49 -5.86
CA VAL A 173 -9.10 15.50 -6.91
C VAL A 173 -8.33 14.29 -6.37
N LEU A 174 -7.29 14.51 -5.56
CA LEU A 174 -6.52 13.43 -4.93
C LEU A 174 -7.36 12.62 -3.93
N ALA A 175 -8.16 13.30 -3.09
CA ALA A 175 -9.08 12.63 -2.16
C ALA A 175 -10.09 11.74 -2.90
N ALA A 176 -10.68 12.28 -3.97
CA ALA A 176 -11.63 11.56 -4.82
C ALA A 176 -10.98 10.38 -5.56
N ALA A 177 -9.78 10.58 -6.13
CA ALA A 177 -9.02 9.52 -6.79
C ALA A 177 -8.66 8.38 -5.81
N LEU A 178 -8.22 8.70 -4.59
CA LEU A 178 -7.94 7.71 -3.56
C LEU A 178 -9.20 6.97 -3.11
N THR A 179 -10.34 7.65 -3.06
CA THR A 179 -11.64 7.01 -2.76
C THR A 179 -12.05 6.05 -3.87
N GLY A 180 -11.90 6.42 -5.14
CA GLY A 180 -12.13 5.54 -6.29
C GLY A 180 -11.19 4.32 -6.29
N PHE A 181 -9.91 4.53 -5.98
CA PHE A 181 -8.95 3.45 -5.81
C PHE A 181 -9.32 2.51 -4.64
N LEU A 182 -9.82 3.05 -3.52
CA LEU A 182 -10.18 2.30 -2.32
C LEU A 182 -11.26 1.24 -2.59
N MET A 183 -12.13 1.44 -3.59
CA MET A 183 -13.10 0.42 -4.02
C MET A 183 -12.42 -0.89 -4.47
N HIS A 184 -11.17 -0.84 -4.94
CA HIS A 184 -10.38 -1.99 -5.36
C HIS A 184 -9.30 -2.39 -4.35
N ASN A 185 -9.00 -1.52 -3.38
CA ASN A 185 -7.99 -1.74 -2.35
C ASN A 185 -8.59 -2.06 -0.97
N TRP A 186 -9.94 -2.03 -0.82
CA TRP A 186 -10.60 -2.47 0.42
C TRP A 186 -10.25 -3.93 0.74
N PRO A 187 -10.00 -4.27 2.02
CA PRO A 187 -9.63 -5.64 2.39
C PRO A 187 -10.72 -6.68 2.10
N PRO A 188 -10.43 -7.77 1.37
CA PRO A 188 -9.12 -8.16 0.81
C PRO A 188 -8.82 -7.47 -0.53
N ALA A 189 -7.72 -6.75 -0.61
CA ALA A 189 -7.36 -5.94 -1.77
C ALA A 189 -7.27 -6.76 -3.07
N ARG A 190 -7.79 -6.18 -4.15
CA ARG A 190 -7.68 -6.70 -5.54
C ARG A 190 -6.51 -6.08 -6.29
N VAL A 191 -6.13 -4.84 -5.91
CA VAL A 191 -5.01 -4.07 -6.44
C VAL A 191 -4.38 -3.30 -5.27
N VAL A 192 -3.06 -3.15 -5.26
CA VAL A 192 -2.34 -2.35 -4.25
C VAL A 192 -1.58 -1.20 -4.89
N LEU A 193 -1.38 -0.13 -4.12
CA LEU A 193 -0.73 1.11 -4.60
C LEU A 193 0.74 0.92 -4.99
N GLY A 194 1.45 0.03 -4.31
CA GLY A 194 2.89 -0.12 -4.49
C GLY A 194 3.69 1.08 -3.99
N THR A 195 4.99 1.06 -4.28
CA THR A 195 5.91 2.16 -3.97
C THR A 195 5.59 3.40 -4.81
N CYS A 196 5.17 3.19 -6.07
CA CYS A 196 4.73 4.24 -6.98
C CYS A 196 3.70 5.16 -6.33
N GLY A 197 2.56 4.59 -5.91
CA GLY A 197 1.48 5.38 -5.32
C GLY A 197 1.83 5.94 -3.94
N ALA A 198 2.62 5.22 -3.14
CA ALA A 198 3.04 5.70 -1.83
C ALA A 198 3.92 6.95 -1.90
N LEU A 199 4.89 6.97 -2.82
CA LEU A 199 5.76 8.13 -3.01
C LEU A 199 4.99 9.31 -3.58
N PHE A 200 4.13 9.07 -4.59
CA PHE A 200 3.29 10.12 -5.17
C PHE A 200 2.37 10.75 -4.13
N VAL A 201 1.50 9.94 -3.53
CA VAL A 201 0.49 10.44 -2.57
C VAL A 201 1.12 11.06 -1.34
N GLY A 202 2.11 10.37 -0.74
CA GLY A 202 2.79 10.87 0.45
C GLY A 202 3.51 12.18 0.20
N PHE A 203 4.15 12.35 -0.95
CA PHE A 203 4.85 13.57 -1.33
C PHE A 203 3.90 14.74 -1.60
N VAL A 204 2.83 14.51 -2.39
CA VAL A 204 1.85 15.56 -2.70
C VAL A 204 1.16 16.06 -1.42
N LEU A 205 0.81 15.14 -0.51
CA LEU A 205 0.20 15.52 0.77
C LEU A 205 1.19 16.25 1.69
N ALA A 206 2.38 15.71 1.89
CA ALA A 206 3.36 16.32 2.80
C ALA A 206 3.87 17.67 2.28
N GLY A 207 4.16 17.78 0.99
CA GLY A 207 4.55 19.04 0.36
C GLY A 207 3.41 20.06 0.38
N GLY A 208 2.18 19.60 0.11
CA GLY A 208 0.99 20.45 0.18
C GLY A 208 0.73 21.03 1.56
N VAL A 209 0.89 20.22 2.61
CA VAL A 209 0.79 20.70 4.00
C VAL A 209 1.77 21.84 4.26
N LEU A 210 3.01 21.73 3.77
CA LEU A 210 4.00 22.81 3.96
C LEU A 210 3.65 24.09 3.19
N HIS A 211 3.09 23.98 1.98
CA HIS A 211 2.66 25.15 1.22
C HIS A 211 1.50 25.88 1.91
N VAL A 212 0.47 25.13 2.34
CA VAL A 212 -0.65 25.74 3.06
C VAL A 212 -0.22 26.34 4.40
N TYR A 213 0.71 25.68 5.09
CA TYR A 213 1.28 26.19 6.35
C TYR A 213 2.11 27.44 6.16
N ALA A 214 2.91 27.53 5.10
CA ALA A 214 3.80 28.66 4.84
C ALA A 214 3.04 29.98 4.61
N VAL A 215 1.80 29.89 4.08
CA VAL A 215 0.94 31.07 3.80
C VAL A 215 -0.01 31.36 4.96
N GLY A 216 -0.42 30.31 5.72
CA GLY A 216 -1.43 30.44 6.79
C GLY A 216 -0.96 31.26 7.97
N TYR A 217 -1.73 32.28 8.32
CA TYR A 217 -1.45 33.18 9.43
C TYR A 217 -1.70 32.49 10.79
N GLY A 218 -0.62 32.23 11.55
CA GLY A 218 -0.73 31.87 12.96
C GLY A 218 -1.00 30.41 13.30
N ALA A 219 -1.10 29.51 12.32
CA ALA A 219 -1.44 28.10 12.57
C ALA A 219 -0.34 27.30 13.31
N GLY A 220 0.87 27.83 13.46
CA GLY A 220 2.01 27.14 14.11
C GLY A 220 2.28 25.75 13.51
N VAL A 221 3.26 25.04 13.99
CA VAL A 221 3.59 23.66 13.54
C VAL A 221 2.54 22.62 13.93
N GLY A 222 1.55 22.99 14.72
CA GLY A 222 0.53 22.07 15.25
C GLY A 222 -0.45 21.56 14.19
N ALA A 223 -0.93 22.45 13.30
CA ALA A 223 -1.85 22.05 12.23
C ALA A 223 -1.21 21.09 11.23
N PRO A 224 -0.01 21.34 10.67
CA PRO A 224 0.72 20.38 9.84
C PRO A 224 0.89 19.01 10.48
N PHE A 225 1.25 18.98 11.75
CA PHE A 225 1.39 17.74 12.50
C PHE A 225 0.06 17.00 12.61
N ALA A 226 -1.02 17.69 13.02
CA ALA A 226 -2.33 17.09 13.20
C ALA A 226 -2.90 16.52 11.89
N LEU A 227 -2.75 17.24 10.76
CA LEU A 227 -3.16 16.80 9.42
C LEU A 227 -2.47 15.49 9.00
N THR A 228 -1.20 15.29 9.38
CA THR A 228 -0.39 14.13 8.97
C THR A 228 -0.10 13.17 10.13
N ALA A 229 -0.80 13.30 11.26
CA ALA A 229 -0.47 12.61 12.51
C ALA A 229 -0.40 11.09 12.35
N VAL A 230 -1.34 10.46 11.64
CA VAL A 230 -1.35 9.00 11.47
C VAL A 230 -0.12 8.51 10.69
N ALA A 231 0.28 9.21 9.63
CA ALA A 231 1.47 8.86 8.86
C ALA A 231 2.76 9.10 9.69
N THR A 232 2.81 10.21 10.43
CA THR A 232 3.92 10.54 11.32
C THR A 232 4.07 9.53 12.44
N VAL A 233 2.95 9.15 13.09
CA VAL A 233 2.92 8.11 14.14
C VAL A 233 3.43 6.78 13.62
N ASP A 234 2.98 6.35 12.43
CA ASP A 234 3.46 5.10 11.84
C ASP A 234 4.97 5.15 11.56
N ALA A 235 5.47 6.26 11.00
CA ALA A 235 6.90 6.44 10.74
C ALA A 235 7.72 6.41 12.04
N VAL A 236 7.34 7.20 13.05
CA VAL A 236 8.03 7.25 14.33
C VAL A 236 8.00 5.91 15.05
N LEU A 237 6.84 5.24 15.07
CA LEU A 237 6.68 3.91 15.66
C LEU A 237 7.66 2.91 15.04
N VAL A 238 7.77 2.91 13.71
CA VAL A 238 8.69 2.01 12.99
C VAL A 238 10.14 2.36 13.29
N LEU A 239 10.52 3.64 13.24
CA LEU A 239 11.88 4.10 13.52
C LEU A 239 12.32 3.71 14.95
N VAL A 240 11.48 4.01 15.95
CA VAL A 240 11.77 3.68 17.36
C VAL A 240 11.80 2.17 17.57
N SER A 241 10.84 1.43 17.01
CA SER A 241 10.78 -0.03 17.12
C SER A 241 12.03 -0.69 16.55
N ARG A 242 12.48 -0.24 15.39
CA ARG A 242 13.68 -0.79 14.74
C ARG A 242 14.97 -0.42 15.46
N LYS A 243 15.11 0.86 15.88
CA LYS A 243 16.26 1.30 16.68
C LYS A 243 16.39 0.47 17.95
N ARG A 244 15.30 0.26 18.70
CA ARG A 244 15.29 -0.58 19.92
C ARG A 244 15.64 -2.03 19.64
N ALA A 245 15.28 -2.56 18.47
CA ALA A 245 15.55 -3.93 18.08
C ALA A 245 16.89 -4.15 17.37
N GLY A 246 17.71 -3.10 17.18
CA GLY A 246 18.98 -3.15 16.43
C GLY A 246 18.80 -3.56 14.97
N ARG A 247 17.64 -3.22 14.36
CA ARG A 247 17.32 -3.59 12.97
C ARG A 247 17.63 -2.46 12.01
N GLU A 248 17.94 -2.80 10.77
CA GLU A 248 18.14 -1.82 9.69
C GLU A 248 16.88 -0.97 9.47
N LEU A 249 17.02 0.35 9.47
CA LEU A 249 15.91 1.30 9.36
C LEU A 249 15.18 1.21 8.00
N TRP A 250 15.91 0.86 6.95
CA TRP A 250 15.43 0.85 5.57
C TRP A 250 14.81 -0.49 5.12
N ARG A 251 15.04 -1.55 5.88
CA ARG A 251 14.52 -2.88 5.55
C ARG A 251 13.06 -3.01 5.94
N GLY A 252 12.22 -3.51 5.05
CA GLY A 252 10.80 -3.72 5.32
C GLY A 252 10.56 -4.73 6.46
N GLY A 253 9.56 -4.47 7.31
CA GLY A 253 9.21 -5.36 8.43
C GLY A 253 7.75 -5.19 8.89
N PRO A 254 7.28 -6.05 9.79
CA PRO A 254 5.91 -6.01 10.33
C PRO A 254 5.76 -5.01 11.49
N ASP A 255 6.57 -3.94 11.50
CA ASP A 255 6.67 -2.99 12.61
C ASP A 255 5.60 -1.90 12.60
N HIS A 256 4.85 -1.80 11.50
CA HIS A 256 3.86 -0.75 11.22
C HIS A 256 2.60 -0.84 12.09
N LEU A 257 1.98 0.30 12.35
CA LEU A 257 0.78 0.46 13.18
C LEU A 257 -0.34 -0.52 12.76
N ALA A 258 -0.64 -0.61 11.47
CA ALA A 258 -1.66 -1.52 10.94
C ALA A 258 -1.39 -2.99 11.29
N HIS A 259 -0.14 -3.44 11.29
CA HIS A 259 0.21 -4.80 11.68
C HIS A 259 0.05 -5.03 13.19
N ARG A 260 0.37 -4.03 14.01
CA ARG A 260 0.20 -4.11 15.47
C ARG A 260 -1.27 -4.11 15.87
N LEU A 261 -2.12 -3.28 15.22
CA LEU A 261 -3.56 -3.30 15.40
C LEU A 261 -4.16 -4.69 15.10
N ARG A 262 -3.66 -5.36 14.05
CA ARG A 262 -4.08 -6.73 13.76
C ARG A 262 -3.64 -7.75 14.82
N ARG A 263 -2.51 -7.52 15.47
CA ARG A 263 -2.01 -8.41 16.55
C ARG A 263 -2.81 -8.30 17.83
N ILE A 264 -3.40 -7.16 18.10
CA ILE A 264 -4.33 -6.98 19.23
C ILE A 264 -5.76 -7.45 18.93
N GLY A 265 -5.98 -8.10 17.74
CA GLY A 265 -7.22 -8.79 17.42
C GLY A 265 -8.12 -8.08 16.40
N LEU A 266 -7.74 -6.91 15.87
CA LEU A 266 -8.57 -6.25 14.86
C LEU A 266 -8.58 -7.02 13.54
N THR A 267 -9.76 -7.09 12.93
CA THR A 267 -9.92 -7.63 11.57
C THR A 267 -9.30 -6.69 10.53
N PRO A 268 -8.93 -7.17 9.34
CA PRO A 268 -8.37 -6.30 8.30
C PRO A 268 -9.25 -5.09 7.95
N PRO A 269 -10.57 -5.23 7.75
CA PRO A 269 -11.45 -4.06 7.57
C PRO A 269 -11.51 -3.16 8.82
N GLY A 270 -11.52 -3.75 10.03
CA GLY A 270 -11.51 -3.01 11.28
C GLY A 270 -10.28 -2.11 11.44
N VAL A 271 -9.11 -2.57 10.98
CA VAL A 271 -7.89 -1.74 10.96
C VAL A 271 -8.07 -0.52 10.04
N VAL A 272 -8.65 -0.70 8.85
CA VAL A 272 -8.89 0.41 7.91
C VAL A 272 -9.83 1.44 8.53
N VAL A 273 -10.93 0.98 9.16
CA VAL A 273 -11.88 1.87 9.84
C VAL A 273 -11.21 2.64 10.98
N VAL A 274 -10.46 1.95 11.85
CA VAL A 274 -9.75 2.60 12.96
C VAL A 274 -8.74 3.63 12.47
N LEU A 275 -7.93 3.30 11.44
CA LEU A 275 -6.98 4.26 10.85
C LEU A 275 -7.69 5.44 10.20
N GLY A 276 -8.83 5.20 9.54
CA GLY A 276 -9.68 6.24 8.97
C GLY A 276 -10.25 7.18 10.03
N MET A 277 -10.74 6.64 11.15
CA MET A 277 -11.27 7.43 12.27
C MET A 277 -10.16 8.24 12.95
N LEU A 278 -8.98 7.66 13.17
CA LEU A 278 -7.82 8.36 13.71
C LEU A 278 -7.38 9.51 12.78
N ALA A 279 -7.36 9.24 11.46
CA ALA A 279 -7.03 10.26 10.47
C ALA A 279 -8.11 11.37 10.44
N ALA A 280 -9.40 11.03 10.48
CA ALA A 280 -10.48 12.00 10.49
C ALA A 280 -10.45 12.88 11.76
N GLY A 281 -10.24 12.28 12.91
CA GLY A 281 -10.12 13.03 14.19
C GLY A 281 -8.91 13.96 14.19
N SER A 282 -7.72 13.44 13.85
CA SER A 282 -6.50 14.27 13.86
C SER A 282 -6.50 15.32 12.75
N ALA A 283 -6.92 14.98 11.54
CA ALA A 283 -7.02 15.94 10.44
C ALA A 283 -8.13 16.97 10.67
N GLY A 284 -9.23 16.58 11.33
CA GLY A 284 -10.28 17.50 11.76
C GLY A 284 -9.76 18.54 12.77
N VAL A 285 -8.94 18.11 13.74
CA VAL A 285 -8.28 19.05 14.66
C VAL A 285 -7.30 19.96 13.89
N GLY A 286 -6.51 19.42 12.95
CA GLY A 286 -5.61 20.22 12.12
C GLY A 286 -6.35 21.28 11.30
N LEU A 287 -7.47 20.91 10.70
CA LEU A 287 -8.36 21.82 9.97
C LEU A 287 -8.96 22.88 10.93
N ALA A 288 -9.43 22.48 12.12
CA ALA A 288 -10.02 23.40 13.09
C ALA A 288 -8.98 24.42 13.61
N ILE A 289 -7.74 24.00 13.84
CA ILE A 289 -6.65 24.91 14.19
C ILE A 289 -6.36 25.89 13.03
N HIS A 290 -6.30 25.36 11.79
CA HIS A 290 -6.05 26.17 10.61
C HIS A 290 -7.14 27.22 10.38
N MET A 291 -8.42 26.86 10.61
CA MET A 291 -9.58 27.74 10.52
C MET A 291 -9.73 28.70 11.73
N LEU A 292 -8.79 28.67 12.67
CA LEU A 292 -8.85 29.42 13.94
C LEU A 292 -10.12 29.13 14.78
N TRP A 293 -10.75 27.96 14.58
CA TRP A 293 -11.89 27.52 15.40
C TRP A 293 -11.45 27.03 16.77
N THR A 294 -10.18 26.64 16.89
CA THR A 294 -9.54 26.21 18.15
C THR A 294 -8.17 26.82 18.28
N GLU A 295 -7.69 26.93 19.52
CA GLU A 295 -6.35 27.44 19.79
C GLU A 295 -5.26 26.50 19.23
N PRO A 296 -4.11 27.05 18.78
CA PRO A 296 -2.97 26.24 18.33
C PRO A 296 -2.50 25.21 19.37
N GLY A 297 -2.68 25.51 20.67
CA GLY A 297 -2.38 24.60 21.77
C GLY A 297 -3.14 23.28 21.75
N THR A 298 -4.29 23.21 21.04
CA THR A 298 -5.05 21.95 20.85
C THR A 298 -4.22 20.86 20.17
N ALA A 299 -3.22 21.24 19.36
CA ALA A 299 -2.30 20.28 18.75
C ALA A 299 -1.51 19.44 19.76
N TRP A 300 -1.27 19.95 20.98
CA TRP A 300 -0.61 19.19 22.05
C TRP A 300 -1.42 17.97 22.50
N TRP A 301 -2.75 18.03 22.45
CA TRP A 301 -3.61 16.87 22.72
C TRP A 301 -3.44 15.80 21.64
N VAL A 302 -3.37 16.22 20.37
CA VAL A 302 -3.08 15.28 19.27
C VAL A 302 -1.69 14.68 19.43
N ALA A 303 -0.68 15.49 19.78
CA ALA A 303 0.68 15.02 20.01
C ALA A 303 0.76 14.06 21.23
N GLY A 304 0.05 14.37 22.32
CA GLY A 304 -0.04 13.50 23.49
C GLY A 304 -0.70 12.15 23.16
N ALA A 305 -1.84 12.18 22.45
CA ALA A 305 -2.51 10.97 21.97
C ALA A 305 -1.63 10.16 21.02
N ALA A 306 -0.94 10.81 20.07
CA ALA A 306 0.02 10.18 19.17
C ALA A 306 1.16 9.52 19.94
N GLY A 307 1.73 10.21 20.94
CA GLY A 307 2.76 9.67 21.83
C GLY A 307 2.27 8.45 22.62
N ALA A 308 1.06 8.53 23.16
CA ALA A 308 0.44 7.40 23.86
C ALA A 308 0.23 6.19 22.95
N VAL A 309 -0.23 6.41 21.70
CA VAL A 309 -0.38 5.34 20.70
C VAL A 309 0.99 4.73 20.37
N VAL A 310 2.03 5.53 20.15
CA VAL A 310 3.38 5.04 19.89
C VAL A 310 3.86 4.20 21.06
N LEU A 311 3.79 4.73 22.29
CA LEU A 311 4.22 4.04 23.50
C LEU A 311 3.45 2.74 23.70
N GLY A 312 2.11 2.78 23.66
CA GLY A 312 1.27 1.59 23.81
C GLY A 312 1.58 0.52 22.76
N MET A 313 1.75 0.94 21.49
CA MET A 313 2.05 0.02 20.41
C MET A 313 3.47 -0.57 20.49
N LEU A 314 4.43 0.08 21.15
CA LEU A 314 5.78 -0.50 21.35
C LEU A 314 5.75 -1.73 22.26
N PHE A 315 4.76 -1.88 23.14
CA PHE A 315 4.57 -3.08 23.95
C PHE A 315 3.96 -4.26 23.16
N VAL A 316 3.37 -4.02 21.98
CA VAL A 316 2.85 -5.11 21.15
C VAL A 316 4.01 -5.82 20.46
N PRO A 317 4.24 -7.14 20.71
CA PRO A 317 5.40 -7.86 20.19
C PRO A 317 5.34 -7.99 18.66
N VAL A 318 6.46 -7.75 17.98
CA VAL A 318 6.57 -7.76 16.51
C VAL A 318 7.06 -9.11 15.98
N GLY A 319 7.60 -9.99 16.84
CA GLY A 319 8.09 -11.33 16.48
C GLY A 319 6.99 -12.38 16.32
N PRO A 320 7.26 -13.57 15.77
CA PRO A 320 6.33 -14.69 15.84
C PRO A 320 6.00 -15.02 17.31
N PRO A 321 4.78 -15.53 17.62
CA PRO A 321 4.41 -15.89 18.98
C PRO A 321 5.49 -16.78 19.59
N ARG A 322 5.87 -16.52 20.85
CA ARG A 322 6.94 -17.29 21.54
C ARG A 322 6.72 -18.80 21.53
N GLY A 323 5.47 -19.28 21.40
CA GLY A 323 5.14 -20.70 21.31
C GLY A 323 5.45 -21.36 19.95
N ALA A 324 5.57 -20.61 18.86
CA ALA A 324 5.87 -21.19 17.54
C ALA A 324 7.36 -21.57 17.37
N ARG A 325 8.25 -21.04 18.23
CA ARG A 325 9.67 -21.42 18.22
C ARG A 325 9.97 -22.67 19.03
N ALA A 326 9.14 -23.03 20.00
CA ALA A 326 9.33 -24.24 20.81
C ALA A 326 8.93 -25.54 20.07
N GLY A 327 8.06 -25.45 19.05
CA GLY A 327 7.65 -26.59 18.22
C GLY A 327 8.54 -26.90 17.01
N ALA A 328 9.41 -25.98 16.61
CA ALA A 328 10.30 -26.17 15.46
C ALA A 328 11.68 -26.77 15.83
N GLY A 329 11.94 -26.93 17.12
CA GLY A 329 13.24 -27.45 17.64
C GLY A 329 13.24 -28.90 18.11
N SER A 330 12.09 -29.61 18.07
CA SER A 330 12.00 -31.01 18.53
C SER A 330 11.31 -31.94 17.52
N GLY A 331 11.43 -31.67 16.26
CA GLY A 331 10.91 -32.46 15.15
C GLY A 331 12.05 -32.98 14.28
N THR A 332 12.56 -34.17 14.64
CA THR A 332 13.18 -35.18 13.77
C THR A 332 14.28 -34.70 12.83
N GLY A 333 15.48 -35.11 13.15
CA GLY A 333 16.54 -35.28 12.17
C GLY A 333 16.04 -36.11 10.99
N VAL A 334 15.65 -35.46 9.94
CA VAL A 334 15.61 -36.05 8.60
C VAL A 334 17.07 -36.14 8.20
N VAL A 335 17.59 -37.37 8.26
CA VAL A 335 18.85 -37.77 7.62
C VAL A 335 18.77 -37.25 6.17
N PRO A 336 19.72 -36.45 5.70
CA PRO A 336 19.77 -36.13 4.29
C PRO A 336 20.02 -37.41 3.54
N ALA A 337 19.11 -37.79 2.66
CA ALA A 337 19.30 -38.89 1.74
C ALA A 337 20.64 -38.68 1.01
N ALA A 338 21.46 -39.72 1.04
CA ALA A 338 22.79 -39.76 0.47
C ALA A 338 22.76 -39.91 -1.05
N ASP A 339 22.11 -39.00 -1.75
CA ASP A 339 22.03 -38.99 -3.24
C ASP A 339 23.00 -38.02 -3.91
N GLY A 340 23.81 -37.31 -3.12
CA GLY A 340 24.84 -36.39 -3.67
C GLY A 340 26.24 -37.00 -3.82
N ALA A 341 26.52 -38.17 -3.21
CA ALA A 341 27.84 -38.76 -3.21
C ALA A 341 28.12 -39.73 -4.38
N VAL A 342 27.07 -40.29 -4.99
CA VAL A 342 27.23 -41.23 -6.12
C VAL A 342 27.48 -40.47 -7.43
N ALA A 343 26.94 -39.29 -7.61
CA ALA A 343 27.14 -38.50 -8.83
C ALA A 343 28.52 -37.81 -8.93
N ARG A 344 29.26 -37.67 -7.85
CA ARG A 344 30.63 -37.13 -7.84
C ARG A 344 31.72 -38.18 -8.01
N ARG A 345 31.45 -39.47 -7.71
CA ARG A 345 32.43 -40.57 -7.96
C ARG A 345 32.43 -41.04 -9.41
N ALA A 346 31.34 -40.84 -10.19
CA ALA A 346 31.28 -41.20 -11.60
C ALA A 346 32.04 -40.24 -12.53
N ARG A 347 32.47 -39.08 -12.04
CA ARG A 347 33.27 -38.11 -12.85
C ARG A 347 34.80 -38.16 -12.58
N ALA A 348 35.23 -38.93 -11.61
CA ALA A 348 36.65 -38.98 -11.26
C ALA A 348 37.40 -40.26 -11.74
N THR A 349 36.72 -41.19 -12.44
CA THR A 349 37.34 -42.46 -12.90
C THR A 349 37.15 -42.72 -14.41
N GLY A 350 37.07 -41.66 -15.19
CA GLY A 350 36.94 -41.75 -16.66
C GLY A 350 38.22 -41.32 -17.38
N ALA A 351 39.30 -42.10 -17.30
CA ALA A 351 40.37 -42.13 -18.29
C ALA A 351 41.26 -43.39 -18.06
N ARG A 352 41.09 -44.38 -18.91
CA ARG A 352 42.10 -45.15 -19.61
C ARG A 352 41.63 -46.56 -19.95
N ASP A 353 41.85 -46.85 -21.25
CA ASP A 353 42.10 -48.15 -21.89
C ASP A 353 40.88 -49.04 -22.26
N GLY A 354 40.61 -49.08 -23.60
CA GLY A 354 39.95 -50.19 -24.28
C GLY A 354 40.94 -51.31 -24.59
N PRO A 355 40.72 -52.27 -25.52
CA PRO A 355 39.46 -52.89 -25.95
C PRO A 355 39.50 -54.45 -25.82
N THR A 356 38.49 -55.11 -26.34
CA THR A 356 38.35 -56.55 -26.68
C THR A 356 37.49 -57.45 -25.78
N GLY A 357 36.56 -58.18 -26.46
CA GLY A 357 35.99 -59.43 -25.97
C GLY A 357 34.50 -59.65 -26.22
N VAL A 358 34.21 -60.19 -27.36
CA VAL A 358 32.99 -60.91 -27.77
C VAL A 358 32.56 -61.96 -26.75
N HIS A 359 31.26 -62.10 -26.39
CA HIS A 359 30.55 -63.38 -26.40
C HIS A 359 29.05 -63.23 -26.00
N ARG A 360 28.23 -63.59 -26.96
CA ARG A 360 27.02 -64.47 -26.98
C ARG A 360 26.04 -64.50 -25.79
N VAL A 361 24.80 -64.27 -26.26
CA VAL A 361 23.50 -64.71 -25.71
C VAL A 361 23.42 -66.27 -25.66
N PRO A 362 22.62 -66.98 -24.81
CA PRO A 362 21.16 -67.00 -24.93
C PRO A 362 20.37 -67.27 -23.63
N GLY A 363 19.07 -66.88 -23.63
CA GLY A 363 17.99 -67.84 -23.61
C GLY A 363 17.10 -67.88 -22.40
N ALA A 364 15.82 -67.72 -22.72
CA ALA A 364 14.64 -68.45 -22.20
C ALA A 364 14.00 -68.10 -20.87
N ALA A 365 12.85 -67.47 -20.98
CA ALA A 365 11.52 -67.99 -20.58
C ALA A 365 11.26 -68.40 -19.14
N ALA A 366 10.31 -67.68 -18.54
CA ALA A 366 9.20 -68.38 -17.83
C ALA A 366 8.06 -67.36 -17.50
N ARG A 367 6.92 -67.70 -18.05
CA ARG A 367 5.60 -67.17 -17.65
C ARG A 367 5.28 -67.59 -16.22
N ARG A 368 4.57 -66.73 -15.47
CA ARG A 368 3.53 -67.15 -14.53
C ARG A 368 2.45 -66.10 -14.37
N SER A 369 1.30 -66.57 -14.49
CA SER A 369 -0.08 -66.23 -14.48
C SER A 369 -0.62 -65.46 -13.27
N ILE A 370 -1.64 -64.67 -13.60
CA ILE A 370 -2.65 -63.90 -12.86
C ILE A 370 -3.44 -64.83 -11.87
N PRO A 371 -4.01 -64.23 -10.80
CA PRO A 371 -5.47 -63.95 -10.82
C PRO A 371 -5.81 -62.64 -10.08
N GLY A 372 -6.71 -61.79 -10.62
CA GLY A 372 -8.11 -61.83 -10.39
C GLY A 372 -8.54 -60.94 -9.23
N GLY A 373 -9.14 -59.74 -9.51
CA GLY A 373 -9.74 -58.93 -8.47
C GLY A 373 -10.58 -57.74 -9.04
N ARG A 374 -11.83 -58.03 -9.24
CA ARG A 374 -13.04 -57.19 -9.18
C ARG A 374 -12.96 -55.69 -9.49
N ALA A 375 -13.67 -55.29 -10.54
CA ALA A 375 -14.15 -53.93 -10.85
C ALA A 375 -15.18 -53.43 -9.80
N PRO A 376 -15.23 -52.16 -9.45
CA PRO A 376 -16.33 -51.55 -8.71
C PRO A 376 -17.43 -51.09 -9.67
N GLY A 377 -18.67 -51.36 -9.29
CA GLY A 377 -19.90 -51.05 -10.02
C GLY A 377 -20.30 -49.57 -9.99
N PRO A 378 -21.31 -49.21 -10.80
CA PRO A 378 -21.68 -47.82 -11.03
C PRO A 378 -22.49 -47.22 -9.86
N SER A 379 -22.22 -45.96 -9.55
CA SER A 379 -22.97 -45.15 -8.58
C SER A 379 -24.37 -44.77 -9.10
N PRO A 380 -25.39 -44.64 -8.22
CA PRO A 380 -26.76 -44.34 -8.61
C PRO A 380 -26.98 -42.88 -9.00
N ARG A 381 -27.83 -42.69 -10.01
CA ARG A 381 -28.36 -41.40 -10.47
C ARG A 381 -29.33 -40.82 -9.42
N PRO A 382 -29.36 -39.48 -9.17
CA PRO A 382 -30.40 -38.86 -8.36
C PRO A 382 -31.72 -38.77 -9.14
N SER A 383 -32.79 -39.13 -8.45
CA SER A 383 -34.19 -39.16 -8.87
C SER A 383 -34.77 -37.76 -9.08
N HIS A 384 -35.54 -37.61 -10.13
CA HIS A 384 -36.41 -36.48 -10.44
C HIS A 384 -37.56 -36.36 -9.42
N LEU A 385 -37.43 -35.45 -8.44
CA LEU A 385 -38.58 -34.95 -7.67
C LEU A 385 -38.13 -33.54 -7.14
N GLY A 386 -38.70 -32.49 -7.73
CA GLY A 386 -38.42 -31.10 -7.33
C GLY A 386 -38.66 -30.04 -8.41
N ARG A 387 -39.53 -30.26 -9.37
CA ARG A 387 -39.91 -29.28 -10.41
C ARG A 387 -41.35 -28.80 -10.33
N GLN A 388 -41.96 -28.72 -9.19
CA GLN A 388 -43.33 -28.19 -9.08
C GLN A 388 -43.57 -27.11 -8.01
N GLU A 389 -42.58 -26.68 -7.26
CA GLU A 389 -42.77 -25.61 -6.24
C GLU A 389 -42.26 -24.22 -6.64
N ALA A 390 -41.67 -24.04 -7.82
CA ALA A 390 -41.16 -22.71 -8.27
C ALA A 390 -42.15 -21.92 -9.15
N ALA A 391 -43.38 -22.41 -9.36
CA ALA A 391 -44.34 -21.75 -10.27
C ALA A 391 -45.48 -20.98 -9.56
N GLU A 392 -45.53 -20.95 -8.24
CA GLU A 392 -46.67 -20.33 -7.50
C GLU A 392 -46.36 -19.05 -6.74
N LEU A 393 -45.10 -18.54 -6.73
CA LEU A 393 -44.71 -17.30 -6.06
C LEU A 393 -44.55 -16.09 -6.99
N GLY A 394 -44.97 -16.21 -8.26
CA GLY A 394 -44.88 -15.14 -9.27
C GLY A 394 -46.15 -14.33 -9.52
N ARG A 395 -47.18 -14.44 -8.73
CA ARG A 395 -48.44 -13.68 -8.92
C ARG A 395 -48.99 -13.12 -7.61
N ARG A 396 -48.38 -12.13 -7.05
CA ARG A 396 -49.08 -11.10 -6.26
C ARG A 396 -48.42 -9.79 -6.51
N GLY A 397 -49.19 -8.94 -7.22
CA GLY A 397 -48.78 -7.63 -7.72
C GLY A 397 -48.60 -6.60 -6.63
N TRP A 398 -47.82 -5.65 -6.96
CA TRP A 398 -47.71 -4.34 -6.30
C TRP A 398 -48.97 -3.53 -6.56
N VAL A 399 -49.69 -3.15 -5.53
CA VAL A 399 -50.55 -1.96 -5.45
C VAL A 399 -50.38 -1.39 -4.05
N GLY A 400 -50.03 -0.09 -3.98
CA GLY A 400 -49.91 0.71 -2.77
C GLY A 400 -48.63 1.52 -2.75
#